data_a36b91e8ef0b8d121d91f8ef5e89e659
#
_entry.id   a36b91e8ef0b8d121d91f8ef5e89e659
#
_cell.length_a   1.000
_cell.length_b   1.000
_cell.length_c   1.000
_cell.angle_alpha   90.00
_cell.angle_beta   90.00
_cell.angle_gamma   90.00
#
_symmetry.space_group_name_H-M   'P 1'
#
loop_
_entity.id
_entity.type
_entity.pdbx_description
1 polymer ?
#
loop_
_entity_poly.entity_id
_entity_poly.type
_entity_poly.pdbx_seq_one_letter_code
_entity_poly.pdbx_strand_id
1 'polypeptide(L)'
;MLSGVLFLLVVLALGLVGPLALRAWVGGRYGSRIHSQVAATPPQPVAIVFGAGIWPSGRLSDALADRMDTAIALYEEGKVGKLLLTGDNRFADSNEPARMADYAAWRRQNRGIPIEAEPVFVDAVE
;
A
#
# COMPACT_ATOMS: atom_id res chain seq x y z
N MET A 1 16.00 -5.53 -47.51
CA MET A 1 15.60 -6.67 -46.67
C MET A 1 16.42 -6.77 -45.37
N LEU A 2 17.73 -6.70 -45.43
CA LEU A 2 18.61 -6.82 -44.25
C LEU A 2 18.42 -5.71 -43.20
N SER A 3 18.22 -4.47 -43.65
CA SER A 3 17.95 -3.30 -42.77
C SER A 3 16.62 -3.39 -42.05
N GLY A 4 15.58 -3.95 -42.67
CA GLY A 4 14.27 -4.12 -42.01
C GLY A 4 14.30 -5.19 -40.91
N VAL A 5 15.03 -6.29 -41.17
CA VAL A 5 15.23 -7.34 -40.16
C VAL A 5 16.03 -6.80 -38.98
N LEU A 6 17.09 -6.05 -39.24
CA LEU A 6 17.90 -5.43 -38.20
C LEU A 6 17.11 -4.45 -37.35
N PHE A 7 16.29 -3.59 -37.98
CA PHE A 7 15.40 -2.66 -37.28
C PHE A 7 14.40 -3.40 -36.37
N LEU A 8 13.78 -4.48 -36.89
CA LEU A 8 12.85 -5.29 -36.11
C LEU A 8 13.53 -5.93 -34.89
N LEU A 9 14.74 -6.48 -35.09
CA LEU A 9 15.50 -7.07 -33.96
C LEU A 9 15.88 -6.04 -32.91
N VAL A 10 16.25 -4.82 -33.31
CA VAL A 10 16.56 -3.74 -32.37
C VAL A 10 15.32 -3.33 -31.58
N VAL A 11 14.15 -3.17 -32.23
CA VAL A 11 12.90 -2.83 -31.57
C VAL A 11 12.49 -3.94 -30.59
N LEU A 12 12.63 -5.20 -31.00
CA LEU A 12 12.31 -6.35 -30.14
C LEU A 12 13.26 -6.44 -28.94
N ALA A 13 14.55 -6.20 -29.15
CA ALA A 13 15.55 -6.16 -28.09
C ALA A 13 15.29 -5.03 -27.10
N LEU A 14 15.00 -3.82 -27.57
CA LEU A 14 14.63 -2.68 -26.72
C LEU A 14 13.34 -2.94 -25.92
N GLY A 15 12.34 -3.56 -26.57
CA GLY A 15 11.07 -3.91 -25.93
C GLY A 15 11.20 -4.98 -24.85
N LEU A 16 12.17 -5.87 -24.95
CA LEU A 16 12.39 -6.95 -23.98
C LEU A 16 13.44 -6.57 -22.92
N VAL A 17 14.57 -6.03 -23.36
CA VAL A 17 15.73 -5.73 -22.48
C VAL A 17 15.46 -4.46 -21.65
N GLY A 18 14.80 -3.46 -22.24
CA GLY A 18 14.52 -2.19 -21.56
C GLY A 18 13.73 -2.37 -20.24
N PRO A 19 12.58 -3.03 -20.25
CA PRO A 19 11.80 -3.28 -19.02
C PRO A 19 12.55 -4.14 -17.99
N LEU A 20 13.32 -5.14 -18.45
CA LEU A 20 14.11 -5.98 -17.57
C LEU A 20 15.24 -5.20 -16.91
N ALA A 21 15.95 -4.36 -17.68
CA ALA A 21 17.00 -3.51 -17.15
C ALA A 21 16.44 -2.48 -16.16
N LEU A 22 15.29 -1.85 -16.48
CA LEU A 22 14.62 -0.93 -15.58
C LEU A 22 14.20 -1.62 -14.27
N ARG A 23 13.61 -2.82 -14.37
CA ARG A 23 13.24 -3.63 -13.19
C ARG A 23 14.46 -3.96 -12.33
N ALA A 24 15.57 -4.38 -12.95
CA ALA A 24 16.80 -4.71 -12.24
C ALA A 24 17.40 -3.46 -11.57
N TRP A 25 17.40 -2.32 -12.26
CA TRP A 25 17.89 -1.05 -11.73
C TRP A 25 17.04 -0.56 -10.54
N VAL A 26 15.71 -0.56 -10.68
CA VAL A 26 14.79 -0.17 -9.61
C VAL A 26 14.94 -1.13 -8.42
N GLY A 27 14.96 -2.44 -8.66
CA GLY A 27 15.14 -3.44 -7.61
C GLY A 27 16.45 -3.28 -6.86
N GLY A 28 17.56 -3.03 -7.57
CA GLY A 28 18.87 -2.78 -6.96
C GLY A 28 18.94 -1.47 -6.17
N ARG A 29 18.23 -0.43 -6.66
CA ARG A 29 18.26 0.90 -6.03
C ARG A 29 17.37 1.00 -4.79
N TYR A 30 16.22 0.34 -4.81
CA TYR A 30 15.17 0.52 -3.80
C TYR A 30 14.84 -0.76 -3.02
N GLY A 31 15.37 -1.90 -3.41
CA GLY A 31 15.08 -3.19 -2.78
C GLY A 31 15.37 -3.22 -1.27
N SER A 32 16.41 -2.52 -0.83
CA SER A 32 16.75 -2.39 0.60
C SER A 32 15.74 -1.57 1.41
N ARG A 33 14.84 -0.84 0.74
CA ARG A 33 13.78 -0.04 1.37
C ARG A 33 12.43 -0.77 1.43
N ILE A 34 12.36 -1.96 0.85
CA ILE A 34 11.17 -2.80 0.85
C ILE A 34 11.34 -3.86 1.93
N HIS A 35 10.51 -3.79 2.95
CA HIS A 35 10.55 -4.70 4.09
C HIS A 35 9.35 -5.64 4.01
N SER A 36 9.60 -6.94 4.10
CA SER A 36 8.57 -7.99 4.10
C SER A 36 8.10 -8.37 5.50
N GLN A 37 8.76 -7.86 6.53
CA GLN A 37 8.45 -8.14 7.93
C GLN A 37 8.33 -6.83 8.72
N VAL A 38 7.32 -6.76 9.58
CA VAL A 38 7.09 -5.61 10.46
C VAL A 38 8.31 -5.33 11.34
N ALA A 39 8.89 -6.37 11.94
CA ALA A 39 10.05 -6.26 12.81
C ALA A 39 11.28 -5.63 12.12
N ALA A 40 11.47 -5.90 10.82
CA ALA A 40 12.59 -5.37 10.03
C ALA A 40 12.35 -3.94 9.54
N THR A 41 11.14 -3.40 9.68
CA THR A 41 10.81 -2.05 9.23
C THR A 41 11.41 -1.01 10.16
N PRO A 42 12.18 -0.03 9.64
CA PRO A 42 12.70 1.05 10.47
C PRO A 42 11.57 1.96 10.95
N PRO A 43 11.67 2.54 12.17
CA PRO A 43 10.67 3.45 12.69
C PRO A 43 10.45 4.67 11.78
N GLN A 44 9.19 5.06 11.58
CA GLN A 44 8.79 6.22 10.80
C GLN A 44 7.67 6.98 11.52
N PRO A 45 7.53 8.29 11.33
CA PRO A 45 6.47 9.05 12.01
C PRO A 45 5.07 8.65 11.52
N VAL A 46 4.92 8.29 10.25
CA VAL A 46 3.62 8.02 9.61
C VAL A 46 3.75 6.85 8.63
N ALA A 47 2.75 5.97 8.61
CA ALA A 47 2.54 5.01 7.54
C ALA A 47 1.35 5.43 6.69
N ILE A 48 1.52 5.45 5.38
CA ILE A 48 0.44 5.72 4.42
C ILE A 48 -0.11 4.38 3.96
N VAL A 49 -1.42 4.18 4.14
CA VAL A 49 -2.12 2.96 3.72
C VAL A 49 -2.98 3.29 2.51
N PHE A 50 -2.60 2.77 1.36
CA PHE A 50 -3.36 2.96 0.12
C PHE A 50 -4.54 2.02 0.04
N GLY A 51 -5.67 2.53 -0.43
CA GLY A 51 -6.86 1.76 -0.74
C GLY A 51 -6.60 0.64 -1.76
N ALA A 52 -7.43 -0.39 -1.71
CA ALA A 52 -7.43 -1.51 -2.65
C ALA A 52 -8.85 -2.05 -2.92
N GLY A 53 -9.85 -1.22 -2.66
CA GLY A 53 -11.24 -1.50 -2.91
C GLY A 53 -12.00 -2.10 -1.73
N ILE A 54 -13.29 -1.84 -1.74
CA ILE A 54 -14.28 -2.42 -0.82
C ILE A 54 -15.31 -3.21 -1.63
N TRP A 55 -15.86 -4.25 -1.02
CA TRP A 55 -16.94 -5.01 -1.61
C TRP A 55 -18.26 -4.22 -1.55
N PRO A 56 -19.25 -4.51 -2.41
CA PRO A 56 -20.59 -3.87 -2.34
C PRO A 56 -21.27 -4.00 -0.97
N SER A 57 -20.87 -4.98 -0.17
CA SER A 57 -21.31 -5.16 1.22
C SER A 57 -20.71 -4.14 2.20
N GLY A 58 -19.79 -3.27 1.76
CA GLY A 58 -19.02 -2.36 2.61
C GLY A 58 -17.84 -3.01 3.34
N ARG A 59 -17.60 -4.31 3.15
CA ARG A 59 -16.43 -5.03 3.69
C ARG A 59 -15.19 -4.69 2.88
N LEU A 60 -14.04 -4.57 3.53
CA LEU A 60 -12.76 -4.42 2.85
C LEU A 60 -12.50 -5.61 1.91
N SER A 61 -11.89 -5.35 0.75
CA SER A 61 -11.32 -6.43 -0.07
C SER A 61 -10.23 -7.16 0.71
N ASP A 62 -9.93 -8.39 0.35
CA ASP A 62 -8.91 -9.17 1.05
C ASP A 62 -7.55 -8.48 0.98
N ALA A 63 -7.19 -7.89 -0.18
CA ALA A 63 -5.98 -7.11 -0.33
C ALA A 63 -5.94 -5.85 0.56
N LEU A 64 -7.08 -5.20 0.77
CA LEU A 64 -7.16 -4.04 1.64
C LEU A 64 -7.10 -4.44 3.12
N ALA A 65 -7.74 -5.55 3.49
CA ALA A 65 -7.67 -6.09 4.83
C ALA A 65 -6.22 -6.47 5.21
N ASP A 66 -5.48 -7.14 4.32
CA ASP A 66 -4.07 -7.48 4.54
C ASP A 66 -3.19 -6.24 4.73
N ARG A 67 -3.43 -5.17 3.94
CA ARG A 67 -2.73 -3.89 4.11
C ARG A 67 -3.02 -3.25 5.46
N MET A 68 -4.29 -3.26 5.86
CA MET A 68 -4.72 -2.72 7.14
C MET A 68 -4.14 -3.52 8.31
N ASP A 69 -4.14 -4.84 8.25
CA ASP A 69 -3.55 -5.69 9.28
C ASP A 69 -2.06 -5.43 9.45
N THR A 70 -1.33 -5.27 8.34
CA THR A 70 0.10 -4.92 8.37
C THR A 70 0.32 -3.52 8.97
N ALA A 71 -0.49 -2.54 8.58
CA ALA A 71 -0.38 -1.18 9.10
C ALA A 71 -0.69 -1.11 10.60
N ILE A 72 -1.71 -1.82 11.06
CA ILE A 72 -2.07 -1.95 12.47
C ILE A 72 -0.91 -2.60 13.25
N ALA A 73 -0.31 -3.67 12.72
CA ALA A 73 0.85 -4.30 13.35
C ALA A 73 2.05 -3.36 13.46
N LEU A 74 2.34 -2.55 12.43
CA LEU A 74 3.37 -1.51 12.49
C LEU A 74 3.10 -0.47 13.58
N TYR A 75 1.84 -0.09 13.75
CA TYR A 75 1.43 0.84 14.79
C TYR A 75 1.55 0.22 16.19
N GLU A 76 1.06 -1.01 16.37
CA GLU A 76 1.10 -1.75 17.64
C GLU A 76 2.53 -2.03 18.11
N GLU A 77 3.46 -2.30 17.18
CA GLU A 77 4.88 -2.50 17.48
C GLU A 77 5.65 -1.17 17.66
N GLY A 78 4.95 -0.02 17.63
CA GLY A 78 5.59 1.30 17.77
C GLY A 78 6.52 1.70 16.62
N LYS A 79 6.40 1.01 15.47
CA LYS A 79 7.17 1.33 14.27
C LYS A 79 6.69 2.60 13.60
N VAL A 80 5.40 2.94 13.77
CA VAL A 80 4.81 4.18 13.27
C VAL A 80 3.94 4.83 14.34
N GLY A 81 3.93 6.16 14.38
CA GLY A 81 3.14 6.92 15.34
C GLY A 81 1.72 7.21 14.86
N LYS A 82 1.49 7.17 13.54
CA LYS A 82 0.19 7.50 12.92
C LYS A 82 -0.02 6.68 11.66
N LEU A 83 -1.30 6.41 11.35
CA LEU A 83 -1.74 5.83 10.09
C LEU A 83 -2.48 6.89 9.28
N LEU A 84 -2.06 7.12 8.05
CA LEU A 84 -2.75 7.94 7.07
C LEU A 84 -3.48 7.00 6.10
N LEU A 85 -4.81 7.00 6.17
CA LEU A 85 -5.64 6.15 5.33
C LEU A 85 -6.07 6.93 4.09
N THR A 86 -5.81 6.38 2.91
CA THR A 86 -6.15 7.00 1.64
C THR A 86 -6.83 6.02 0.71
N GLY A 87 -7.82 6.47 -0.04
CA GLY A 87 -8.61 5.64 -0.93
C GLY A 87 -9.70 6.44 -1.65
N ASP A 88 -10.58 5.76 -2.36
CA ASP A 88 -11.68 6.40 -3.08
C ASP A 88 -12.80 6.81 -2.10
N ASN A 89 -13.17 8.08 -2.13
CA ASN A 89 -14.26 8.65 -1.34
C ASN A 89 -15.27 9.44 -2.19
N ARG A 90 -15.24 9.27 -3.53
CA ARG A 90 -16.09 10.01 -4.47
C ARG A 90 -17.58 9.82 -4.25
N PHE A 91 -17.98 8.73 -3.62
CA PHE A 91 -19.36 8.43 -3.31
C PHE A 91 -19.52 8.09 -1.83
N ALA A 92 -20.60 8.54 -1.20
CA ALA A 92 -20.88 8.29 0.21
C ALA A 92 -20.91 6.80 0.56
N ASP A 93 -21.40 5.96 -0.39
CA ASP A 93 -21.50 4.51 -0.21
C ASP A 93 -20.15 3.78 -0.38
N SER A 94 -19.15 4.44 -0.97
CA SER A 94 -17.82 3.88 -1.25
C SER A 94 -16.70 4.68 -0.61
N ASN A 95 -16.93 5.23 0.57
CA ASN A 95 -15.91 5.92 1.35
C ASN A 95 -14.91 4.89 1.94
N GLU A 96 -13.90 4.57 1.15
CA GLU A 96 -12.90 3.56 1.49
C GLU A 96 -12.09 3.94 2.74
N PRO A 97 -11.58 5.18 2.92
CA PRO A 97 -10.89 5.59 4.13
C PRO A 97 -11.73 5.43 5.40
N ALA A 98 -13.03 5.75 5.35
CA ALA A 98 -13.92 5.56 6.48
C ALA A 98 -14.07 4.07 6.86
N ARG A 99 -14.21 3.19 5.85
CA ARG A 99 -14.27 1.73 6.10
C ARG A 99 -12.96 1.17 6.64
N MET A 100 -11.84 1.70 6.21
CA MET A 100 -10.53 1.35 6.77
C MET A 100 -10.43 1.76 8.24
N ALA A 101 -10.96 2.92 8.59
CA ALA A 101 -11.03 3.41 9.96
C ALA A 101 -11.90 2.51 10.86
N ASP A 102 -13.09 2.19 10.40
CA ASP A 102 -14.01 1.26 11.10
C ASP A 102 -13.33 -0.10 11.34
N TYR A 103 -12.62 -0.60 10.32
CA TYR A 103 -11.88 -1.85 10.44
C TYR A 103 -10.75 -1.77 11.48
N ALA A 104 -9.97 -0.69 11.49
CA ALA A 104 -8.92 -0.49 12.48
C ALA A 104 -9.49 -0.43 13.90
N ALA A 105 -10.60 0.31 14.11
CA ALA A 105 -11.27 0.41 15.39
C ALA A 105 -11.79 -0.97 15.86
N TRP A 106 -12.43 -1.72 14.97
CA TRP A 106 -12.91 -3.07 15.26
C TRP A 106 -11.78 -4.03 15.63
N ARG A 107 -10.66 -4.01 14.88
CA ARG A 107 -9.48 -4.85 15.16
C ARG A 107 -8.87 -4.55 16.52
N ARG A 108 -8.75 -3.28 16.88
CA ARG A 108 -8.22 -2.85 18.18
C ARG A 108 -9.12 -3.30 19.32
N GLN A 109 -10.42 -3.12 19.19
CA GLN A 109 -11.39 -3.53 20.20
C GLN A 109 -11.36 -5.05 20.44
N ASN A 110 -11.24 -5.85 19.38
CA ASN A 110 -11.23 -7.32 19.48
C ASN A 110 -9.89 -7.90 19.97
N ARG A 111 -8.82 -7.11 19.99
CA ARG A 111 -7.52 -7.52 20.55
C ARG A 111 -7.29 -7.04 22.00
N GLY A 112 -8.21 -6.28 22.58
CA GLY A 112 -8.11 -5.79 23.95
C GLY A 112 -6.99 -4.76 24.15
N ILE A 113 -6.59 -4.02 23.11
CA ILE A 113 -5.50 -3.05 23.16
C ILE A 113 -6.05 -1.70 23.66
N PRO A 114 -5.42 -1.06 24.67
CA PRO A 114 -5.84 0.27 25.14
C PRO A 114 -5.79 1.31 24.02
N ILE A 115 -6.82 2.16 23.93
CA ILE A 115 -6.93 3.20 22.90
C ILE A 115 -6.30 4.48 23.46
N GLU A 116 -5.01 4.71 23.30
CA GLU A 116 -4.37 5.98 23.67
C GLU A 116 -3.99 6.88 22.48
N ALA A 117 -4.15 6.44 21.24
CA ALA A 117 -3.87 7.27 20.06
C ALA A 117 -4.98 7.14 19.02
N GLU A 118 -5.60 8.26 18.69
CA GLU A 118 -6.54 8.34 17.57
C GLU A 118 -5.78 8.32 16.25
N PRO A 119 -6.14 7.44 15.30
CA PRO A 119 -5.62 7.56 13.95
C PRO A 119 -6.10 8.90 13.36
N VAL A 120 -5.16 9.70 12.87
CA VAL A 120 -5.51 10.94 12.17
C VAL A 120 -5.99 10.55 10.78
N PHE A 121 -7.27 10.77 10.52
CA PHE A 121 -7.85 10.62 9.19
C PHE A 121 -7.65 11.96 8.46
N VAL A 122 -7.00 11.93 7.31
CA VAL A 122 -7.05 13.05 6.38
C VAL A 122 -8.08 12.67 5.34
N ASP A 123 -9.21 13.37 5.33
CA ASP A 123 -10.13 13.30 4.22
C ASP A 123 -9.36 13.65 2.96
N ALA A 124 -9.60 12.91 1.89
CA ALA A 124 -8.96 13.21 0.61
C ALA A 124 -9.30 14.66 0.27
N VAL A 125 -8.26 15.44 0.05
CA VAL A 125 -8.39 16.84 -0.39
C VAL A 125 -9.17 16.81 -1.70
N GLU A 126 -10.28 17.55 -1.76
CA GLU A 126 -11.08 17.78 -2.96
C GLU A 126 -10.23 18.39 -4.10
#